data_1f8b5ca29a0471e0c6ab3644fc6b6382
#
_entry.id   1f8b5ca29a0471e0c6ab3644fc6b6382
#
_cell.length_a   1.000
_cell.length_b   1.000
_cell.length_c   1.000
_cell.angle_alpha   90.00
_cell.angle_beta   90.00
_cell.angle_gamma   90.00
#
_symmetry.space_group_name_H-M   'P 1'
#
loop_
_entity.id
_entity.type
_entity.pdbx_description
1 polymer ?
#
loop_
_entity_poly.entity_id
_entity_poly.type
_entity_poly.pdbx_seq_one_letter_code
_entity_poly.pdbx_strand_id
1 'polypeptide(L)'
;MNLSDKKIVLITGATSGIGQASAKLFAQNGYQLIITGRRKDRLETLSEELKKNYNTQTLALNFDVRDKKQVDSNLKNLPPTWKNVSLLINNAGLAAGLSEIQDGDNEDWETMIDTNVKGLLYVSSCIMPTMIKNQSGHIINIGSIAGKEAYAKGNVYCATKHAVEAITKSMRIDLLPHGIKVSSVCPGAAETEFSLVRFKGDTKKAKQTYQGFDPLTPEDIAETIFWVASRPPHVNINDILIMPTAQANTSHILRK
;
A
#
# COMPACT_ATOMS: atom_id res chain seq x y z
N MET A 1 -24.66 13.68 11.02
CA MET A 1 -24.25 12.73 9.99
C MET A 1 -24.39 11.34 10.60
N ASN A 2 -25.28 10.51 10.08
CA ASN A 2 -25.45 9.15 10.60
C ASN A 2 -24.19 8.33 10.35
N LEU A 3 -23.83 7.46 11.31
CA LEU A 3 -22.67 6.57 11.21
C LEU A 3 -22.69 5.67 9.95
N SER A 4 -23.87 5.46 9.35
CA SER A 4 -24.07 4.68 8.11
C SER A 4 -23.55 5.34 6.83
N ASP A 5 -23.28 6.65 6.84
CA ASP A 5 -22.95 7.41 5.63
C ASP A 5 -21.43 7.63 5.46
N LYS A 6 -20.62 7.21 6.44
CA LYS A 6 -19.17 7.35 6.37
C LYS A 6 -18.56 6.28 5.47
N LYS A 7 -17.74 6.71 4.52
CA LYS A 7 -16.98 5.81 3.65
C LYS A 7 -15.95 5.03 4.45
N ILE A 8 -15.83 3.73 4.18
CA ILE A 8 -14.87 2.83 4.82
C ILE A 8 -13.66 2.66 3.91
N VAL A 9 -12.47 2.87 4.46
CA VAL A 9 -11.18 2.62 3.80
C VAL A 9 -10.49 1.44 4.46
N LEU A 10 -10.10 0.44 3.68
CA LEU A 10 -9.23 -0.64 4.13
C LEU A 10 -7.80 -0.35 3.69
N ILE A 11 -6.85 -0.35 4.65
CA ILE A 11 -5.44 -0.08 4.41
C ILE A 11 -4.61 -1.27 4.88
N THR A 12 -3.89 -1.92 3.98
CA THR A 12 -2.96 -2.98 4.35
C THR A 12 -1.58 -2.42 4.69
N GLY A 13 -0.90 -3.04 5.67
CA GLY A 13 0.41 -2.57 6.10
C GLY A 13 0.39 -1.21 6.80
N ALA A 14 -0.66 -0.94 7.60
CA ALA A 14 -0.87 0.35 8.25
C ALA A 14 0.03 0.62 9.47
N THR A 15 0.90 -0.30 9.86
CA THR A 15 1.70 -0.20 11.10
C THR A 15 2.93 0.71 10.99
N SER A 16 3.23 1.26 9.82
CA SER A 16 4.34 2.21 9.60
C SER A 16 4.26 2.89 8.23
N GLY A 17 5.10 3.90 8.03
CA GLY A 17 5.35 4.55 6.74
C GLY A 17 4.09 5.02 6.03
N ILE A 18 4.01 4.75 4.72
CA ILE A 18 2.92 5.21 3.85
C ILE A 18 1.54 4.77 4.36
N GLY A 19 1.41 3.52 4.83
CA GLY A 19 0.13 3.01 5.33
C GLY A 19 -0.34 3.73 6.59
N GLN A 20 0.57 4.04 7.51
CA GLN A 20 0.28 4.78 8.73
C GLN A 20 -0.10 6.24 8.42
N ALA A 21 0.69 6.91 7.58
CA ALA A 21 0.42 8.29 7.14
C ALA A 21 -0.94 8.38 6.42
N SER A 22 -1.23 7.42 5.53
CA SER A 22 -2.54 7.33 4.87
C SER A 22 -3.67 7.15 5.88
N ALA A 23 -3.51 6.26 6.87
CA ALA A 23 -4.54 6.06 7.90
C ALA A 23 -4.84 7.35 8.66
N LYS A 24 -3.82 8.11 9.05
CA LYS A 24 -3.98 9.41 9.72
C LYS A 24 -4.71 10.42 8.82
N LEU A 25 -4.30 10.55 7.57
CA LEU A 25 -4.89 11.51 6.64
C LEU A 25 -6.36 11.19 6.32
N PHE A 26 -6.70 9.92 6.09
CA PHE A 26 -8.09 9.51 5.87
C PHE A 26 -8.95 9.69 7.13
N ALA A 27 -8.41 9.39 8.31
CA ALA A 27 -9.09 9.65 9.60
C ALA A 27 -9.40 11.14 9.78
N GLN A 28 -8.43 12.01 9.54
CA GLN A 28 -8.58 13.47 9.59
C GLN A 28 -9.70 13.97 8.67
N ASN A 29 -9.91 13.29 7.55
CA ASN A 29 -10.97 13.61 6.58
C ASN A 29 -12.29 12.84 6.82
N GLY A 30 -12.48 12.26 8.01
CA GLY A 30 -13.76 11.73 8.47
C GLY A 30 -14.11 10.32 7.96
N TYR A 31 -13.16 9.59 7.39
CA TYR A 31 -13.38 8.19 6.96
C TYR A 31 -13.33 7.23 8.15
N GLN A 32 -14.07 6.12 8.06
CA GLN A 32 -13.88 4.96 8.92
C GLN A 32 -12.78 4.07 8.35
N LEU A 33 -12.00 3.42 9.22
CA LEU A 33 -10.81 2.71 8.79
C LEU A 33 -10.80 1.25 9.22
N ILE A 34 -10.50 0.36 8.26
CA ILE A 34 -9.99 -0.98 8.55
C ILE A 34 -8.48 -0.91 8.35
N ILE A 35 -7.72 -1.08 9.41
CA ILE A 35 -6.26 -1.08 9.37
C ILE A 35 -5.72 -2.48 9.61
N THR A 36 -4.78 -2.92 8.78
CA THR A 36 -4.23 -4.27 8.92
C THR A 36 -2.71 -4.27 8.97
N GLY A 37 -2.15 -5.28 9.63
CA GLY A 37 -0.70 -5.47 9.72
C GLY A 37 -0.31 -6.61 10.65
N ARG A 38 0.97 -6.94 10.66
CA ARG A 38 1.52 -8.05 11.46
C ARG A 38 1.85 -7.66 12.91
N ARG A 39 2.07 -6.38 13.18
CA ARG A 39 2.48 -5.85 14.49
C ARG A 39 1.25 -5.39 15.26
N LYS A 40 0.74 -6.28 16.12
CA LYS A 40 -0.51 -6.06 16.86
C LYS A 40 -0.45 -4.81 17.73
N ASP A 41 0.63 -4.67 18.49
CA ASP A 41 0.91 -3.52 19.36
C ASP A 41 0.82 -2.17 18.63
N ARG A 42 1.40 -2.10 17.44
CA ARG A 42 1.36 -0.88 16.61
C ARG A 42 -0.02 -0.60 16.01
N LEU A 43 -0.79 -1.65 15.69
CA LEU A 43 -2.17 -1.47 15.23
C LEU A 43 -3.06 -0.91 16.34
N GLU A 44 -2.92 -1.44 17.55
CA GLU A 44 -3.65 -0.98 18.73
C GLU A 44 -3.30 0.48 19.04
N THR A 45 -2.01 0.81 19.12
CA THR A 45 -1.53 2.20 19.31
C THR A 45 -2.08 3.15 18.24
N LEU A 46 -2.00 2.77 16.96
CA LEU A 46 -2.53 3.60 15.88
C LEU A 46 -4.05 3.77 16.00
N SER A 47 -4.80 2.71 16.32
CA SER A 47 -6.25 2.77 16.49
C SER A 47 -6.65 3.75 17.61
N GLU A 48 -5.95 3.72 18.74
CA GLU A 48 -6.15 4.65 19.85
C GLU A 48 -5.82 6.10 19.45
N GLU A 49 -4.70 6.31 18.74
CA GLU A 49 -4.30 7.61 18.22
C GLU A 49 -5.37 8.20 17.29
N LEU A 50 -5.87 7.38 16.34
CA LEU A 50 -6.88 7.79 15.37
C LEU A 50 -8.22 8.14 16.06
N LYS A 51 -8.60 7.38 17.07
CA LYS A 51 -9.80 7.65 17.88
C LYS A 51 -9.65 8.95 18.67
N LYS A 52 -8.51 9.13 19.34
CA LYS A 52 -8.23 10.29 20.19
C LYS A 52 -8.18 11.59 19.39
N ASN A 53 -7.45 11.58 18.26
CA ASN A 53 -7.13 12.81 17.53
C ASN A 53 -8.22 13.21 16.53
N TYR A 54 -8.93 12.23 15.96
CA TYR A 54 -9.88 12.46 14.85
C TYR A 54 -11.28 11.90 15.11
N ASN A 55 -11.54 11.33 16.29
CA ASN A 55 -12.80 10.65 16.62
C ASN A 55 -13.21 9.61 15.55
N THR A 56 -12.22 8.91 14.98
CA THR A 56 -12.42 7.93 13.90
C THR A 56 -12.70 6.56 14.48
N GLN A 57 -13.73 5.89 13.95
CA GLN A 57 -13.94 4.46 14.22
C GLN A 57 -12.94 3.66 13.40
N THR A 58 -12.27 2.73 14.07
CA THR A 58 -11.23 1.90 13.47
C THR A 58 -11.46 0.43 13.82
N LEU A 59 -11.38 -0.44 12.81
CA LEU A 59 -11.31 -1.89 12.97
C LEU A 59 -9.86 -2.32 12.71
N ALA A 60 -9.15 -2.69 13.76
CA ALA A 60 -7.77 -3.18 13.68
C ALA A 60 -7.75 -4.71 13.50
N LEU A 61 -7.19 -5.19 12.39
CA LEU A 61 -7.11 -6.61 12.07
C LEU A 61 -5.64 -7.05 11.99
N ASN A 62 -5.25 -7.90 12.92
CA ASN A 62 -3.88 -8.41 12.98
C ASN A 62 -3.74 -9.72 12.18
N PHE A 63 -3.15 -9.62 10.99
CA PHE A 63 -2.83 -10.79 10.16
C PHE A 63 -1.66 -10.50 9.19
N ASP A 64 -1.08 -11.58 8.65
CA ASP A 64 -0.10 -11.51 7.57
C ASP A 64 -0.82 -11.68 6.21
N VAL A 65 -0.62 -10.72 5.29
CA VAL A 65 -1.21 -10.78 3.95
C VAL A 65 -0.71 -11.98 3.13
N ARG A 66 0.43 -12.57 3.49
CA ARG A 66 0.99 -13.77 2.86
C ARG A 66 0.20 -15.04 3.19
N ASP A 67 -0.45 -15.05 4.33
CA ASP A 67 -1.26 -16.19 4.78
C ASP A 67 -2.71 -16.04 4.28
N LYS A 68 -3.00 -16.77 3.17
CA LYS A 68 -4.35 -16.76 2.58
C LYS A 68 -5.44 -17.15 3.57
N LYS A 69 -5.18 -18.06 4.50
CA LYS A 69 -6.19 -18.50 5.49
C LYS A 69 -6.50 -17.39 6.47
N GLN A 70 -5.47 -16.66 6.95
CA GLN A 70 -5.67 -15.49 7.81
C GLN A 70 -6.40 -14.36 7.06
N VAL A 71 -6.03 -14.08 5.81
CA VAL A 71 -6.72 -13.09 4.98
C VAL A 71 -8.19 -13.45 4.84
N ASP A 72 -8.49 -14.68 4.43
CA ASP A 72 -9.87 -15.16 4.24
C ASP A 72 -10.69 -15.09 5.54
N SER A 73 -10.15 -15.55 6.67
CA SER A 73 -10.84 -15.56 7.96
C SER A 73 -11.16 -14.16 8.48
N ASN A 74 -10.29 -13.19 8.25
CA ASN A 74 -10.49 -11.81 8.71
C ASN A 74 -11.39 -11.01 7.75
N LEU A 75 -11.17 -11.10 6.44
CA LEU A 75 -11.83 -10.20 5.49
C LEU A 75 -13.18 -10.72 4.96
N LYS A 76 -13.38 -12.03 4.85
CA LYS A 76 -14.70 -12.60 4.46
C LYS A 76 -15.72 -12.54 5.60
N ASN A 77 -15.25 -12.46 6.85
CA ASN A 77 -16.09 -12.45 8.05
C ASN A 77 -16.16 -11.05 8.72
N LEU A 78 -15.96 -9.98 7.95
CA LEU A 78 -16.11 -8.62 8.47
C LEU A 78 -17.50 -8.43 9.12
N PRO A 79 -17.58 -7.74 10.28
CA PRO A 79 -18.86 -7.35 10.87
C PRO A 79 -19.74 -6.60 9.85
N PRO A 80 -21.05 -6.71 9.90
CA PRO A 80 -21.97 -6.10 8.93
C PRO A 80 -21.71 -4.61 8.68
N THR A 81 -21.37 -3.86 9.74
CA THR A 81 -21.06 -2.42 9.68
C THR A 81 -19.76 -2.09 8.94
N TRP A 82 -18.89 -3.08 8.71
CA TRP A 82 -17.58 -2.93 8.07
C TRP A 82 -17.50 -3.57 6.68
N LYS A 83 -18.57 -4.24 6.21
CA LYS A 83 -18.55 -4.96 4.93
C LYS A 83 -18.47 -4.05 3.70
N ASN A 84 -19.01 -2.83 3.78
CA ASN A 84 -19.11 -1.94 2.63
C ASN A 84 -17.83 -1.10 2.45
N VAL A 85 -16.69 -1.78 2.23
CA VAL A 85 -15.42 -1.12 1.93
C VAL A 85 -15.56 -0.34 0.62
N SER A 86 -15.43 0.98 0.68
CA SER A 86 -15.52 1.87 -0.48
C SER A 86 -14.18 2.15 -1.14
N LEU A 87 -13.08 2.01 -0.39
CA LEU A 87 -11.71 2.18 -0.87
C LEU A 87 -10.80 1.11 -0.27
N LEU A 88 -10.08 0.40 -1.12
CA LEU A 88 -9.01 -0.52 -0.73
C LEU A 88 -7.66 0.09 -1.11
N ILE A 89 -6.76 0.23 -0.13
CA ILE A 89 -5.37 0.63 -0.35
C ILE A 89 -4.48 -0.58 -0.08
N ASN A 90 -4.04 -1.22 -1.16
CA ASN A 90 -3.05 -2.30 -1.12
C ASN A 90 -1.66 -1.68 -0.95
N ASN A 91 -1.31 -1.39 0.30
CA ASN A 91 -0.04 -0.76 0.65
C ASN A 91 0.98 -1.77 1.22
N ALA A 92 0.53 -2.89 1.80
CA ALA A 92 1.45 -3.91 2.31
C ALA A 92 2.43 -4.36 1.23
N GLY A 93 3.71 -4.16 1.48
CA GLY A 93 4.78 -4.49 0.55
C GLY A 93 6.15 -4.30 1.20
N LEU A 94 7.15 -4.99 0.69
CA LEU A 94 8.52 -4.87 1.15
C LEU A 94 9.51 -5.18 0.03
N ALA A 95 10.78 -4.81 0.26
CA ALA A 95 11.92 -5.40 -0.40
C ALA A 95 12.77 -6.14 0.65
N ALA A 96 13.43 -7.19 0.23
CA ALA A 96 14.36 -7.97 1.04
C ALA A 96 15.64 -8.20 0.25
N GLY A 97 16.78 -7.89 0.86
CA GLY A 97 18.10 -8.01 0.22
C GLY A 97 18.37 -6.99 -0.89
N LEU A 98 19.61 -6.96 -1.33
CA LEU A 98 20.11 -6.19 -2.47
C LEU A 98 21.39 -6.87 -2.98
N SER A 99 21.24 -7.90 -3.81
CA SER A 99 22.32 -8.73 -4.35
C SER A 99 22.15 -8.92 -5.86
N GLU A 100 23.19 -9.31 -6.55
CA GLU A 100 23.08 -9.76 -7.93
C GLU A 100 22.20 -11.02 -8.00
N ILE A 101 21.63 -11.30 -9.18
CA ILE A 101 20.61 -12.36 -9.30
C ILE A 101 21.15 -13.74 -8.91
N GLN A 102 22.41 -14.04 -9.28
CA GLN A 102 23.05 -15.32 -8.98
C GLN A 102 23.40 -15.50 -7.49
N ASP A 103 23.47 -14.38 -6.73
CA ASP A 103 23.81 -14.37 -5.31
C ASP A 103 22.58 -14.08 -4.42
N GLY A 104 21.39 -14.21 -4.99
CA GLY A 104 20.15 -13.90 -4.31
C GLY A 104 19.74 -14.99 -3.31
N ASP A 105 19.05 -14.55 -2.26
CA ASP A 105 18.50 -15.42 -1.22
C ASP A 105 17.06 -15.82 -1.59
N ASN A 106 16.79 -17.10 -1.70
CA ASN A 106 15.48 -17.64 -2.05
C ASN A 106 14.40 -17.23 -1.03
N GLU A 107 14.72 -17.18 0.26
CA GLU A 107 13.76 -16.76 1.29
C GLU A 107 13.36 -15.28 1.13
N ASP A 108 14.30 -14.43 0.72
CA ASP A 108 14.03 -13.04 0.40
C ASP A 108 13.11 -12.94 -0.83
N TRP A 109 13.34 -13.75 -1.86
CA TRP A 109 12.52 -13.81 -3.07
C TRP A 109 11.09 -14.26 -2.78
N GLU A 110 10.92 -15.37 -2.08
CA GLU A 110 9.61 -15.88 -1.66
C GLU A 110 8.87 -14.83 -0.82
N THR A 111 9.55 -14.21 0.13
CA THR A 111 8.97 -13.16 0.98
C THR A 111 8.47 -11.97 0.16
N MET A 112 9.22 -11.52 -0.85
CA MET A 112 8.82 -10.42 -1.73
C MET A 112 7.63 -10.82 -2.62
N ILE A 113 7.65 -11.99 -3.23
CA ILE A 113 6.57 -12.50 -4.09
C ILE A 113 5.29 -12.68 -3.29
N ASP A 114 5.39 -13.34 -2.15
CA ASP A 114 4.24 -13.62 -1.28
C ASP A 114 3.60 -12.35 -0.74
N THR A 115 4.40 -11.36 -0.35
CA THR A 115 3.87 -10.10 0.18
C THR A 115 3.33 -9.20 -0.93
N ASN A 116 4.17 -8.89 -1.92
CA ASN A 116 3.88 -7.82 -2.88
C ASN A 116 2.89 -8.25 -3.97
N VAL A 117 2.85 -9.57 -4.31
CA VAL A 117 2.01 -10.10 -5.39
C VAL A 117 0.85 -10.90 -4.81
N LYS A 118 1.13 -12.02 -4.13
CA LYS A 118 0.07 -12.91 -3.63
C LYS A 118 -0.78 -12.21 -2.56
N GLY A 119 -0.15 -11.48 -1.61
CA GLY A 119 -0.86 -10.75 -0.56
C GLY A 119 -1.83 -9.71 -1.12
N LEU A 120 -1.40 -8.94 -2.12
CA LEU A 120 -2.28 -8.00 -2.84
C LEU A 120 -3.48 -8.71 -3.47
N LEU A 121 -3.24 -9.83 -4.15
CA LEU A 121 -4.30 -10.62 -4.80
C LEU A 121 -5.27 -11.20 -3.77
N TYR A 122 -4.77 -11.77 -2.67
CA TYR A 122 -5.61 -12.37 -1.63
C TYR A 122 -6.54 -11.33 -0.98
N VAL A 123 -6.00 -10.17 -0.61
CA VAL A 123 -6.82 -9.10 -0.03
C VAL A 123 -7.83 -8.58 -1.04
N SER A 124 -7.41 -8.30 -2.27
CA SER A 124 -8.30 -7.79 -3.32
C SER A 124 -9.43 -8.75 -3.62
N SER A 125 -9.15 -10.07 -3.70
CA SER A 125 -10.17 -11.09 -3.97
C SER A 125 -11.25 -11.17 -2.89
N CYS A 126 -10.95 -10.81 -1.65
CA CYS A 126 -11.93 -10.76 -0.56
C CYS A 126 -12.83 -9.52 -0.62
N ILE A 127 -12.32 -8.40 -1.15
CA ILE A 127 -13.03 -7.11 -1.14
C ILE A 127 -13.82 -6.86 -2.43
N MET A 128 -13.27 -7.23 -3.58
CA MET A 128 -13.88 -7.02 -4.90
C MET A 128 -15.35 -7.50 -5.01
N PRO A 129 -15.74 -8.69 -4.48
CA PRO A 129 -17.13 -9.16 -4.62
C PRO A 129 -18.16 -8.18 -4.05
N THR A 130 -17.85 -7.52 -2.92
CA THR A 130 -18.75 -6.52 -2.33
C THR A 130 -18.79 -5.24 -3.16
N MET A 131 -17.65 -4.77 -3.67
CA MET A 131 -17.59 -3.62 -4.58
C MET A 131 -18.40 -3.88 -5.87
N ILE A 132 -18.25 -5.08 -6.46
CA ILE A 132 -19.00 -5.51 -7.65
C ILE A 132 -20.51 -5.51 -7.36
N LYS A 133 -20.94 -6.10 -6.25
CA LYS A 133 -22.35 -6.09 -5.85
C LYS A 133 -22.91 -4.68 -5.70
N ASN A 134 -22.10 -3.76 -5.16
CA ASN A 134 -22.50 -2.38 -4.92
C ASN A 134 -22.34 -1.48 -6.17
N GLN A 135 -21.78 -1.99 -7.27
CA GLN A 135 -21.45 -1.24 -8.50
C GLN A 135 -20.66 0.05 -8.18
N SER A 136 -19.81 -0.02 -7.17
CA SER A 136 -19.04 1.13 -6.68
C SER A 136 -17.85 0.66 -5.85
N GLY A 137 -16.72 1.32 -6.05
CA GLY A 137 -15.51 1.06 -5.28
C GLY A 137 -14.29 1.73 -5.90
N HIS A 138 -13.21 1.75 -5.14
CA HIS A 138 -11.92 2.18 -5.64
C HIS A 138 -10.82 1.29 -5.05
N ILE A 139 -9.92 0.79 -5.88
CA ILE A 139 -8.74 0.04 -5.46
C ILE A 139 -7.51 0.87 -5.82
N ILE A 140 -6.66 1.18 -4.84
CA ILE A 140 -5.38 1.84 -5.04
C ILE A 140 -4.27 0.87 -4.66
N ASN A 141 -3.45 0.50 -5.63
CA ASN A 141 -2.30 -0.35 -5.43
C ASN A 141 -1.04 0.51 -5.31
N ILE A 142 -0.24 0.28 -4.27
CA ILE A 142 1.04 0.98 -4.11
C ILE A 142 2.09 0.25 -4.94
N GLY A 143 2.37 0.86 -6.12
CA GLY A 143 3.42 0.45 -7.03
C GLY A 143 4.80 0.90 -6.56
N SER A 144 5.64 1.28 -7.51
CA SER A 144 6.97 1.89 -7.32
C SER A 144 7.51 2.32 -8.65
N ILE A 145 8.47 3.23 -8.70
CA ILE A 145 9.35 3.43 -9.86
C ILE A 145 9.99 2.10 -10.31
N ALA A 146 10.28 1.20 -9.35
CA ALA A 146 10.78 -0.15 -9.61
C ALA A 146 9.80 -1.06 -10.39
N GLY A 147 8.55 -0.67 -10.55
CA GLY A 147 7.56 -1.31 -11.43
C GLY A 147 7.54 -0.72 -12.84
N LYS A 148 8.27 0.35 -13.10
CA LYS A 148 8.43 1.01 -14.40
C LYS A 148 9.79 0.73 -15.02
N GLU A 149 10.81 0.60 -14.17
CA GLU A 149 12.21 0.41 -14.55
C GLU A 149 12.88 -0.60 -13.63
N ALA A 150 13.81 -1.39 -14.17
CA ALA A 150 14.68 -2.24 -13.37
C ALA A 150 15.97 -1.50 -13.03
N TYR A 151 16.55 -1.84 -11.88
CA TYR A 151 17.86 -1.33 -11.46
C TYR A 151 18.75 -2.46 -10.94
N ALA A 152 20.05 -2.22 -10.95
CA ALA A 152 21.05 -3.21 -10.53
C ALA A 152 20.76 -3.71 -9.11
N LYS A 153 20.81 -5.04 -8.92
CA LYS A 153 20.58 -5.74 -7.65
C LYS A 153 19.13 -5.66 -7.13
N GLY A 154 18.22 -4.96 -7.84
CA GLY A 154 16.81 -4.84 -7.46
C GLY A 154 15.92 -5.96 -8.01
N ASN A 155 16.46 -6.88 -8.76
CA ASN A 155 15.90 -7.99 -9.55
C ASN A 155 14.47 -8.43 -9.17
N VAL A 156 14.29 -9.28 -8.15
CA VAL A 156 12.96 -9.81 -7.78
C VAL A 156 12.04 -8.72 -7.22
N TYR A 157 12.57 -7.73 -6.49
CA TYR A 157 11.74 -6.59 -6.09
C TYR A 157 11.15 -5.86 -7.31
N CYS A 158 11.98 -5.55 -8.32
CA CYS A 158 11.50 -4.95 -9.56
C CYS A 158 10.47 -5.86 -10.24
N ALA A 159 10.73 -7.16 -10.33
CA ALA A 159 9.79 -8.11 -10.91
C ALA A 159 8.43 -8.10 -10.18
N THR A 160 8.41 -8.08 -8.83
CA THR A 160 7.16 -8.00 -8.08
C THR A 160 6.41 -6.68 -8.33
N LYS A 161 7.12 -5.55 -8.45
CA LYS A 161 6.50 -4.26 -8.73
C LYS A 161 6.01 -4.12 -10.18
N HIS A 162 6.67 -4.73 -11.16
CA HIS A 162 6.15 -4.90 -12.52
C HIS A 162 4.89 -5.78 -12.53
N ALA A 163 4.87 -6.86 -11.73
CA ALA A 163 3.69 -7.68 -11.57
C ALA A 163 2.51 -6.88 -10.98
N VAL A 164 2.74 -6.02 -9.97
CA VAL A 164 1.70 -5.12 -9.42
C VAL A 164 1.14 -4.19 -10.50
N GLU A 165 1.99 -3.64 -11.37
CA GLU A 165 1.54 -2.82 -12.49
C GLU A 165 0.64 -3.59 -13.48
N ALA A 166 1.07 -4.79 -13.87
CA ALA A 166 0.29 -5.65 -14.76
C ALA A 166 -1.06 -6.02 -14.13
N ILE A 167 -1.05 -6.43 -12.85
CA ILE A 167 -2.27 -6.77 -12.09
C ILE A 167 -3.20 -5.55 -11.99
N THR A 168 -2.66 -4.36 -11.72
CA THR A 168 -3.47 -3.13 -11.63
C THR A 168 -4.17 -2.81 -12.95
N LYS A 169 -3.46 -2.96 -14.07
CA LYS A 169 -4.03 -2.78 -15.42
C LYS A 169 -5.11 -3.81 -15.73
N SER A 170 -4.89 -5.09 -15.41
CA SER A 170 -5.87 -6.16 -15.59
C SER A 170 -7.10 -5.94 -14.71
N MET A 171 -6.93 -5.64 -13.42
CA MET A 171 -8.05 -5.31 -12.53
C MET A 171 -8.89 -4.15 -13.08
N ARG A 172 -8.27 -3.12 -13.68
CA ARG A 172 -8.99 -1.98 -14.25
C ARG A 172 -9.87 -2.40 -15.43
N ILE A 173 -9.41 -3.33 -16.26
CA ILE A 173 -10.18 -3.89 -17.38
C ILE A 173 -11.34 -4.73 -16.85
N ASP A 174 -11.05 -5.66 -15.95
CA ASP A 174 -12.03 -6.62 -15.45
C ASP A 174 -13.15 -5.95 -14.62
N LEU A 175 -12.81 -4.88 -13.89
CA LEU A 175 -13.74 -4.18 -13.00
C LEU A 175 -14.45 -2.98 -13.67
N LEU A 176 -14.08 -2.63 -14.91
CA LEU A 176 -14.70 -1.55 -15.68
C LEU A 176 -16.23 -1.71 -15.81
N PRO A 177 -16.79 -2.89 -16.15
CA PRO A 177 -18.25 -3.07 -16.26
C PRO A 177 -18.99 -2.85 -14.94
N HIS A 178 -18.29 -2.83 -13.82
CA HIS A 178 -18.86 -2.70 -12.48
C HIS A 178 -18.69 -1.29 -11.88
N GLY A 179 -18.19 -0.31 -12.66
CA GLY A 179 -18.02 1.06 -12.19
C GLY A 179 -16.97 1.22 -11.09
N ILE A 180 -16.03 0.27 -10.95
CA ILE A 180 -14.98 0.28 -9.93
C ILE A 180 -13.72 0.92 -10.50
N LYS A 181 -13.18 1.90 -9.76
CA LYS A 181 -11.92 2.56 -10.11
C LYS A 181 -10.73 1.73 -9.66
N VAL A 182 -9.67 1.70 -10.47
CA VAL A 182 -8.40 1.04 -10.10
C VAL A 182 -7.23 1.94 -10.49
N SER A 183 -6.43 2.30 -9.49
CA SER A 183 -5.30 3.22 -9.62
C SER A 183 -4.00 2.59 -9.14
N SER A 184 -2.88 3.07 -9.69
CA SER A 184 -1.54 2.81 -9.19
C SER A 184 -0.92 4.12 -8.68
N VAL A 185 -0.33 4.09 -7.48
CA VAL A 185 0.54 5.17 -6.99
C VAL A 185 1.95 4.60 -6.85
N CYS A 186 2.89 5.17 -7.59
CA CYS A 186 4.23 4.64 -7.80
C CYS A 186 5.30 5.59 -7.23
N PRO A 187 5.69 5.44 -5.96
CA PRO A 187 6.72 6.28 -5.38
C PRO A 187 8.13 5.99 -5.93
N GLY A 188 8.95 7.03 -6.02
CA GLY A 188 10.40 6.93 -6.05
C GLY A 188 10.99 6.66 -4.66
N ALA A 189 12.15 7.23 -4.38
CA ALA A 189 12.82 7.08 -3.09
C ALA A 189 12.04 7.79 -1.97
N ALA A 190 11.43 7.01 -1.09
CA ALA A 190 10.67 7.49 0.07
C ALA A 190 11.29 7.00 1.37
N GLU A 191 11.58 7.91 2.29
CA GLU A 191 12.19 7.56 3.58
C GLU A 191 11.13 7.00 4.53
N THR A 192 11.18 5.70 4.72
CA THR A 192 10.29 4.92 5.60
C THR A 192 11.09 3.80 6.26
N GLU A 193 10.42 2.95 7.06
CA GLU A 193 11.04 1.69 7.54
C GLU A 193 11.41 0.71 6.40
N PHE A 194 11.06 1.01 5.15
CA PHE A 194 11.29 0.13 4.00
C PHE A 194 12.77 -0.23 3.83
N SER A 195 13.68 0.74 3.92
CA SER A 195 15.12 0.47 3.80
C SER A 195 15.65 -0.33 4.99
N LEU A 196 15.11 -0.11 6.20
CA LEU A 196 15.49 -0.91 7.37
C LEU A 196 15.07 -2.38 7.20
N VAL A 197 13.87 -2.64 6.67
CA VAL A 197 13.39 -3.98 6.35
C VAL A 197 14.24 -4.61 5.25
N ARG A 198 14.51 -3.87 4.16
CA ARG A 198 15.34 -4.33 3.03
C ARG A 198 16.71 -4.82 3.48
N PHE A 199 17.35 -4.08 4.38
CA PHE A 199 18.68 -4.40 4.88
C PHE A 199 18.68 -5.21 6.19
N LYS A 200 17.57 -5.92 6.48
CA LYS A 200 17.45 -6.85 7.64
C LYS A 200 17.88 -6.22 8.96
N GLY A 201 17.55 -4.93 9.17
CA GLY A 201 17.86 -4.17 10.40
C GLY A 201 19.20 -3.40 10.36
N ASP A 202 19.98 -3.46 9.28
CA ASP A 202 21.21 -2.66 9.14
C ASP A 202 20.85 -1.16 8.99
N THR A 203 20.86 -0.46 10.12
CA THR A 203 20.51 0.97 10.19
C THR A 203 21.49 1.86 9.42
N LYS A 204 22.76 1.45 9.30
CA LYS A 204 23.77 2.21 8.58
C LYS A 204 23.49 2.20 7.07
N LYS A 205 23.27 1.02 6.50
CA LYS A 205 22.89 0.89 5.07
C LYS A 205 21.53 1.56 4.79
N ALA A 206 20.57 1.43 5.69
CA ALA A 206 19.26 2.07 5.54
C ALA A 206 19.39 3.59 5.43
N LYS A 207 20.17 4.24 6.30
CA LYS A 207 20.42 5.68 6.28
C LYS A 207 21.21 6.12 5.04
N GLN A 208 22.20 5.35 4.61
CA GLN A 208 23.00 5.65 3.41
C GLN A 208 22.14 5.73 2.13
N THR A 209 21.03 5.04 2.10
CA THR A 209 20.12 5.07 0.93
C THR A 209 19.65 6.49 0.61
N TYR A 210 19.39 7.30 1.62
CA TYR A 210 18.83 8.65 1.49
C TYR A 210 19.86 9.78 1.66
N GLN A 211 21.12 9.45 1.86
CA GLN A 211 22.16 10.46 2.10
C GLN A 211 22.38 11.35 0.87
N GLY A 212 22.44 12.66 1.09
CA GLY A 212 22.79 13.68 0.08
C GLY A 212 21.63 14.13 -0.80
N PHE A 213 20.38 13.84 -0.45
CA PHE A 213 19.19 14.41 -1.09
C PHE A 213 17.98 14.34 -0.16
N ASP A 214 16.94 15.11 -0.46
CA ASP A 214 15.67 15.10 0.26
C ASP A 214 14.76 14.03 -0.36
N PRO A 215 14.52 12.88 0.29
CA PRO A 215 13.60 11.85 -0.18
C PRO A 215 12.14 12.27 0.01
N LEU A 216 11.20 11.56 -0.63
CA LEU A 216 9.79 11.68 -0.29
C LEU A 216 9.54 11.20 1.14
N THR A 217 8.61 11.86 1.81
CA THR A 217 8.08 11.42 3.10
C THR A 217 6.87 10.50 2.92
N PRO A 218 6.48 9.71 3.94
CA PRO A 218 5.21 8.98 3.94
C PRO A 218 4.00 9.88 3.69
N GLU A 219 4.05 11.12 4.20
CA GLU A 219 3.01 12.13 4.11
C GLU A 219 2.81 12.59 2.66
N ASP A 220 3.87 12.85 1.90
CA ASP A 220 3.78 13.23 0.47
C ASP A 220 3.03 12.17 -0.34
N ILE A 221 3.27 10.90 -0.02
CA ILE A 221 2.61 9.79 -0.71
C ILE A 221 1.18 9.63 -0.23
N ALA A 222 0.92 9.81 1.07
CA ALA A 222 -0.44 9.76 1.62
C ALA A 222 -1.33 10.87 1.03
N GLU A 223 -0.81 12.08 0.85
CA GLU A 223 -1.51 13.19 0.19
C GLU A 223 -1.82 12.84 -1.28
N THR A 224 -0.87 12.25 -2.00
CA THR A 224 -1.09 11.76 -3.36
C THR A 224 -2.19 10.70 -3.42
N ILE A 225 -2.17 9.71 -2.50
CA ILE A 225 -3.20 8.67 -2.40
C ILE A 225 -4.57 9.30 -2.13
N PHE A 226 -4.63 10.24 -1.19
CA PHE A 226 -5.86 10.92 -0.83
C PHE A 226 -6.41 11.75 -2.00
N TRP A 227 -5.54 12.47 -2.71
CA TRP A 227 -5.93 13.21 -3.91
C TRP A 227 -6.51 12.28 -4.97
N VAL A 228 -5.87 11.15 -5.27
CA VAL A 228 -6.38 10.13 -6.21
C VAL A 228 -7.76 9.63 -5.76
N ALA A 229 -7.91 9.29 -4.48
CA ALA A 229 -9.13 8.75 -3.91
C ALA A 229 -10.31 9.75 -3.93
N SER A 230 -10.01 11.06 -3.81
CA SER A 230 -10.99 12.13 -3.71
C SER A 230 -11.53 12.64 -5.06
N ARG A 231 -11.04 12.12 -6.20
CA ARG A 231 -11.55 12.54 -7.52
C ARG A 231 -13.01 12.13 -7.71
N PRO A 232 -13.78 12.94 -8.50
CA PRO A 232 -15.17 12.63 -8.78
C PRO A 232 -15.39 11.21 -9.31
N PRO A 233 -16.58 10.62 -9.17
CA PRO A 233 -16.82 9.22 -9.55
C PRO A 233 -16.47 8.87 -11.01
N HIS A 234 -16.67 9.78 -11.94
CA HIS A 234 -16.35 9.58 -13.36
C HIS A 234 -14.87 9.76 -13.71
N VAL A 235 -14.03 10.17 -12.74
CA VAL A 235 -12.59 10.38 -12.94
C VAL A 235 -11.81 9.25 -12.30
N ASN A 236 -11.06 8.51 -13.08
CA ASN A 236 -10.08 7.54 -12.60
C ASN A 236 -8.67 8.02 -12.95
N ILE A 237 -7.84 8.18 -11.93
CA ILE A 237 -6.40 8.41 -12.13
C ILE A 237 -5.76 7.04 -12.27
N ASN A 238 -5.36 6.67 -13.47
CA ASN A 238 -4.87 5.34 -13.75
C ASN A 238 -3.54 5.03 -13.08
N ASP A 239 -2.63 6.02 -13.10
CA ASP A 239 -1.26 5.84 -12.68
C ASP A 239 -0.64 7.20 -12.30
N ILE A 240 0.08 7.25 -11.19
CA ILE A 240 0.88 8.40 -10.77
C ILE A 240 2.27 7.91 -10.37
N LEU A 241 3.30 8.45 -11.03
CA LEU A 241 4.69 8.36 -10.61
C LEU A 241 5.05 9.63 -9.84
N ILE A 242 5.37 9.49 -8.55
CA ILE A 242 5.79 10.59 -7.67
C ILE A 242 7.25 10.39 -7.26
N MET A 243 8.08 11.40 -7.50
CA MET A 243 9.53 11.32 -7.34
C MET A 243 10.06 12.46 -6.48
N PRO A 244 11.13 12.26 -5.69
CA PRO A 244 11.91 13.37 -5.18
C PRO A 244 12.43 14.24 -6.33
N THR A 245 12.48 15.55 -6.14
CA THR A 245 13.01 16.47 -7.17
C THR A 245 14.45 16.10 -7.59
N ALA A 246 15.21 15.52 -6.66
CA ALA A 246 16.60 15.09 -6.91
C ALA A 246 16.71 13.75 -7.65
N GLN A 247 15.59 13.03 -7.89
CA GLN A 247 15.60 11.71 -8.52
C GLN A 247 14.93 11.76 -9.91
N ALA A 248 15.71 11.52 -10.97
CA ALA A 248 15.20 11.48 -12.34
C ALA A 248 14.64 10.09 -12.73
N ASN A 249 15.27 9.01 -12.28
CA ASN A 249 14.86 7.62 -12.51
C ASN A 249 15.44 6.70 -11.43
N THR A 250 15.34 5.36 -11.60
CA THR A 250 15.85 4.40 -10.61
C THR A 250 17.35 4.52 -10.32
N SER A 251 18.14 5.01 -11.26
CA SER A 251 19.61 5.01 -11.20
C SER A 251 20.25 6.40 -11.11
N HIS A 252 19.51 7.45 -11.44
CA HIS A 252 20.00 8.82 -11.46
C HIS A 252 19.41 9.64 -10.33
N ILE A 253 20.18 9.79 -9.26
CA ILE A 253 19.87 10.64 -8.10
C ILE A 253 20.98 11.65 -7.94
N LEU A 254 20.62 12.93 -7.95
CA LEU A 254 21.56 14.02 -7.64
C LEU A 254 21.80 14.05 -6.13
N ARG A 255 23.01 13.78 -5.72
CA ARG A 255 23.44 13.84 -4.31
C ARG A 255 24.36 15.04 -4.11
N LYS A 256 24.15 15.77 -3.05
CA LYS A 256 24.94 16.92 -2.63
C LYS A 256 25.87 16.54 -1.48
#